data_18c6c518c3c5f2e2a2844069d60bc20f
#
_entry.id   18c6c518c3c5f2e2a2844069d60bc20f
#
_cell.length_a   1.000
_cell.length_b   1.000
_cell.length_c   1.000
_cell.angle_alpha   90.00
_cell.angle_beta   90.00
_cell.angle_gamma   90.00
#
_symmetry.space_group_name_H-M   'P 1'
#
loop_
_entity.id
_entity.type
_entity.pdbx_description
1 polymer ?
#
loop_
_entity_poly.entity_id
_entity_poly.type
_entity_poly.pdbx_seq_one_letter_code
_entity_poly.pdbx_strand_id
1 'polypeptide(L)'
;TNVSYSDDYGKTWTACSGIASAYGSKPTFMMAEKNDPSIVYAYSTYYNSSWGYSKPAPDLSDACYKFYVSHDYGKTFSEETDVAMYDQCDSAGRIAYLGDGELMLGAGYYGAYHVTDYGKKVEKLDNVSYCKTIGYGAPEEEGGVNTLYMYGKPSEDDVEGVYRSTDAGKTWVAINLHHLYGGT
;
A
#
# COMPACT_ATOMS: atom_id res chain seq x y z
N THR A 1 -19.11 2.17 -0.29
CA THR A 1 -18.69 3.24 -1.25
C THR A 1 -17.97 2.56 -2.40
N ASN A 2 -18.45 2.76 -3.61
CA ASN A 2 -17.87 2.16 -4.80
C ASN A 2 -16.75 3.07 -5.35
N VAL A 3 -15.69 2.47 -5.87
CA VAL A 3 -14.73 3.17 -6.73
C VAL A 3 -15.41 3.50 -8.04
N SER A 4 -15.20 4.71 -8.54
CA SER A 4 -15.83 5.19 -9.78
C SER A 4 -14.82 5.97 -10.60
N TYR A 5 -14.99 5.96 -11.91
CA TYR A 5 -14.19 6.73 -12.87
C TYR A 5 -15.03 7.74 -13.63
N SER A 6 -14.37 8.73 -14.21
CA SER A 6 -14.98 9.74 -15.09
C SER A 6 -14.13 9.92 -16.34
N ASP A 7 -14.76 9.91 -17.51
CA ASP A 7 -14.13 10.19 -18.81
C ASP A 7 -14.41 11.63 -19.30
N ASP A 8 -15.12 12.45 -18.51
CA ASP A 8 -15.61 13.78 -18.91
C ASP A 8 -15.27 14.89 -17.89
N TYR A 9 -14.11 14.76 -17.26
CA TYR A 9 -13.59 15.72 -16.27
C TYR A 9 -14.50 15.86 -15.03
N GLY A 10 -15.06 14.73 -14.57
CA GLY A 10 -15.87 14.69 -13.35
C GLY A 10 -17.32 15.15 -13.50
N LYS A 11 -17.82 15.34 -14.73
CA LYS A 11 -19.22 15.69 -14.97
C LYS A 11 -20.14 14.49 -14.74
N THR A 12 -19.71 13.30 -15.17
CA THR A 12 -20.41 12.05 -14.91
C THR A 12 -19.46 11.02 -14.29
N TRP A 13 -19.99 10.10 -13.50
CA TRP A 13 -19.22 9.06 -12.82
C TRP A 13 -19.86 7.70 -13.05
N THR A 14 -19.01 6.73 -13.43
CA THR A 14 -19.40 5.34 -13.65
C THR A 14 -18.68 4.45 -12.63
N ALA A 15 -19.38 3.51 -12.01
CA ALA A 15 -18.78 2.58 -11.07
C ALA A 15 -17.77 1.67 -11.78
N CYS A 16 -16.59 1.51 -11.19
CA CYS A 16 -15.60 0.53 -11.64
C CYS A 16 -16.12 -0.89 -11.38
N SER A 17 -15.72 -1.84 -12.23
CA SER A 17 -16.00 -3.26 -12.05
C SER A 17 -14.78 -4.03 -11.53
N GLY A 18 -14.97 -5.24 -10.98
CA GLY A 18 -13.89 -6.11 -10.52
C GLY A 18 -13.19 -5.68 -9.24
N ILE A 19 -13.62 -4.60 -8.60
CA ILE A 19 -13.10 -4.15 -7.30
C ILE A 19 -14.21 -4.21 -6.24
N ALA A 20 -13.92 -4.84 -5.12
CA ALA A 20 -14.88 -4.91 -4.02
C ALA A 20 -15.17 -3.51 -3.46
N SER A 21 -16.41 -3.27 -3.09
CA SER A 21 -16.76 -2.06 -2.35
C SER A 21 -15.98 -2.00 -1.04
N ALA A 22 -15.30 -0.88 -0.81
CA ALA A 22 -14.61 -0.66 0.46
C ALA A 22 -15.62 -0.74 1.62
N TYR A 23 -15.23 -1.44 2.69
CA TYR A 23 -16.08 -1.59 3.86
C TYR A 23 -16.11 -0.30 4.68
N GLY A 24 -17.30 0.18 4.96
CA GLY A 24 -17.51 1.35 5.82
C GLY A 24 -16.87 2.62 5.24
N SER A 25 -16.17 3.36 6.09
CA SER A 25 -15.46 4.60 5.74
C SER A 25 -13.97 4.38 5.41
N LYS A 26 -13.54 3.14 5.22
CA LYS A 26 -12.13 2.84 4.95
C LYS A 26 -11.73 3.34 3.56
N PRO A 27 -10.55 3.98 3.45
CA PRO A 27 -10.11 4.50 2.17
C PRO A 27 -9.66 3.39 1.22
N THR A 28 -9.86 3.62 -0.07
CA THR A 28 -9.15 2.92 -1.14
C THR A 28 -8.02 3.81 -1.60
N PHE A 29 -6.79 3.30 -1.58
CA PHE A 29 -5.63 3.99 -2.14
C PHE A 29 -5.49 3.61 -3.59
N MET A 30 -5.28 4.59 -4.46
CA MET A 30 -5.17 4.36 -5.90
C MET A 30 -3.96 5.11 -6.44
N MET A 31 -3.31 4.51 -7.45
CA MET A 31 -2.18 5.09 -8.16
C MET A 31 -2.18 4.59 -9.61
N ALA A 32 -2.06 5.49 -10.56
CA ALA A 32 -1.79 5.12 -11.95
C ALA A 32 -0.28 4.88 -12.14
N GLU A 33 0.06 3.93 -13.02
CA GLU A 33 1.43 3.74 -13.46
C GLU A 33 1.91 5.00 -14.21
N LYS A 34 3.12 5.45 -13.90
CA LYS A 34 3.63 6.73 -14.40
C LYS A 34 3.84 6.73 -15.89
N ASN A 35 4.39 5.65 -16.44
CA ASN A 35 4.75 5.53 -17.85
C ASN A 35 3.70 4.81 -18.69
N ASP A 36 2.72 4.17 -18.05
CA ASP A 36 1.56 3.56 -18.69
C ASP A 36 0.28 3.84 -17.89
N PRO A 37 -0.39 4.97 -18.09
CA PRO A 37 -1.58 5.34 -17.32
C PRO A 37 -2.79 4.42 -17.54
N SER A 38 -2.73 3.48 -18.51
CA SER A 38 -3.76 2.44 -18.63
C SER A 38 -3.72 1.47 -17.44
N ILE A 39 -2.55 1.33 -16.79
CA ILE A 39 -2.38 0.51 -15.59
C ILE A 39 -2.71 1.35 -14.36
N VAL A 40 -3.68 0.88 -13.59
CA VAL A 40 -4.09 1.51 -12.32
C VAL A 40 -4.07 0.47 -11.22
N TYR A 41 -3.36 0.79 -10.17
CA TYR A 41 -3.29 0.00 -8.95
C TYR A 41 -4.32 0.52 -7.94
N ALA A 42 -4.95 -0.39 -7.22
CA ALA A 42 -5.81 -0.05 -6.10
C ALA A 42 -5.50 -0.94 -4.89
N TYR A 43 -5.48 -0.35 -3.72
CA TYR A 43 -5.27 -1.03 -2.45
C TYR A 43 -6.43 -0.68 -1.53
N SER A 44 -7.30 -1.64 -1.28
CA SER A 44 -8.59 -1.41 -0.62
C SER A 44 -8.89 -2.42 0.45
N THR A 45 -9.64 -1.99 1.44
CA THR A 45 -10.20 -2.90 2.43
C THR A 45 -11.22 -3.84 1.81
N TYR A 46 -11.11 -5.10 2.20
CA TYR A 46 -12.09 -6.12 1.94
C TYR A 46 -12.77 -6.51 3.26
N TYR A 47 -14.08 -6.69 3.24
CA TYR A 47 -14.80 -7.14 4.43
C TYR A 47 -14.85 -8.65 4.49
N ASN A 48 -14.27 -9.20 5.55
CA ASN A 48 -14.52 -10.59 5.94
C ASN A 48 -15.47 -10.57 7.15
N SER A 49 -16.66 -11.15 7.01
CA SER A 49 -17.72 -11.15 8.03
C SER A 49 -17.36 -11.90 9.33
N SER A 50 -16.31 -12.70 9.33
CA SER A 50 -15.80 -13.38 10.52
C SER A 50 -14.93 -12.51 11.42
N TRP A 51 -14.66 -11.27 11.02
CA TRP A 51 -13.80 -10.32 11.72
C TRP A 51 -14.57 -9.48 12.74
N GLY A 52 -14.31 -9.74 14.01
CA GLY A 52 -14.55 -8.75 15.06
C GLY A 52 -13.38 -7.76 15.11
N TYR A 53 -13.65 -6.48 15.31
CA TYR A 53 -12.72 -5.33 15.35
C TYR A 53 -11.47 -5.46 16.25
N SER A 54 -11.22 -6.61 16.88
CA SER A 54 -10.29 -6.74 17.99
C SER A 54 -9.18 -7.77 17.83
N LYS A 55 -9.00 -8.38 16.65
CA LYS A 55 -7.93 -9.38 16.48
C LYS A 55 -7.13 -9.13 15.19
N PRO A 56 -5.77 -9.18 15.27
CA PRO A 56 -4.95 -9.26 14.08
C PRO A 56 -5.32 -10.51 13.28
N ALA A 57 -5.33 -10.42 11.94
CA ALA A 57 -5.50 -11.58 11.09
C ALA A 57 -4.37 -12.57 11.37
N PRO A 58 -4.64 -13.80 11.80
CA PRO A 58 -3.59 -14.75 12.12
C PRO A 58 -2.85 -15.24 10.89
N ASP A 59 -3.46 -15.15 9.70
CA ASP A 59 -2.87 -15.52 8.42
C ASP A 59 -3.54 -14.79 7.25
N LEU A 60 -3.08 -15.06 6.01
CA LEU A 60 -3.63 -14.47 4.79
C LEU A 60 -5.09 -14.89 4.52
N SER A 61 -5.59 -15.97 5.09
CA SER A 61 -6.98 -16.39 4.94
C SER A 61 -7.96 -15.42 5.59
N ASP A 62 -7.47 -14.67 6.56
CA ASP A 62 -8.20 -13.62 7.26
C ASP A 62 -7.87 -12.20 6.74
N ALA A 63 -7.19 -12.10 5.61
CA ALA A 63 -6.82 -10.82 5.02
C ALA A 63 -8.05 -9.92 4.81
N CYS A 64 -7.95 -8.70 5.28
CA CYS A 64 -9.00 -7.70 5.14
C CYS A 64 -8.68 -6.63 4.08
N TYR A 65 -7.56 -6.78 3.39
CA TYR A 65 -7.13 -5.90 2.31
C TYR A 65 -6.84 -6.70 1.04
N LYS A 66 -7.12 -6.08 -0.08
CA LYS A 66 -6.79 -6.61 -1.39
C LYS A 66 -6.05 -5.55 -2.21
N PHE A 67 -5.09 -6.03 -2.96
CA PHE A 67 -4.41 -5.28 -4.00
C PHE A 67 -5.00 -5.67 -5.35
N TYR A 68 -5.36 -4.68 -6.15
CA TYR A 68 -6.02 -4.84 -7.43
C TYR A 68 -5.23 -4.17 -8.53
N VAL A 69 -5.29 -4.72 -9.74
CA VAL A 69 -4.70 -4.13 -10.95
C VAL A 69 -5.75 -4.00 -12.04
N SER A 70 -5.76 -2.85 -12.68
CA SER A 70 -6.53 -2.56 -13.89
C SER A 70 -5.58 -2.30 -15.04
N HIS A 71 -5.95 -2.70 -16.26
CA HIS A 71 -5.23 -2.44 -17.51
C HIS A 71 -6.05 -1.60 -18.51
N ASP A 72 -7.11 -0.93 -18.02
CA ASP A 72 -8.06 -0.15 -18.82
C ASP A 72 -8.41 1.19 -18.18
N TYR A 73 -7.41 1.88 -17.64
CA TYR A 73 -7.55 3.18 -16.97
C TYR A 73 -8.41 3.15 -15.71
N GLY A 74 -8.43 2.02 -14.98
CA GLY A 74 -9.19 1.88 -13.75
C GLY A 74 -10.68 1.58 -13.95
N LYS A 75 -11.12 1.25 -15.16
CA LYS A 75 -12.54 0.92 -15.44
C LYS A 75 -12.89 -0.46 -14.92
N THR A 76 -11.98 -1.43 -15.17
CA THR A 76 -12.12 -2.82 -14.72
C THR A 76 -10.84 -3.25 -13.99
N PHE A 77 -10.99 -3.78 -12.79
CA PHE A 77 -9.88 -4.40 -12.06
C PHE A 77 -9.97 -5.92 -12.27
N SER A 78 -9.02 -6.45 -13.03
CA SER A 78 -9.03 -7.85 -13.49
C SER A 78 -8.16 -8.78 -12.64
N GLU A 79 -7.28 -8.22 -11.82
CA GLU A 79 -6.36 -8.96 -10.97
C GLU A 79 -6.57 -8.54 -9.53
N GLU A 80 -6.58 -9.52 -8.60
CA GLU A 80 -6.64 -9.27 -7.17
C GLU A 80 -5.68 -10.19 -6.40
N THR A 81 -5.06 -9.65 -5.35
CA THR A 81 -4.19 -10.39 -4.43
C THR A 81 -4.55 -10.04 -3.01
N ASP A 82 -4.71 -11.06 -2.16
CA ASP A 82 -4.94 -10.86 -0.73
C ASP A 82 -3.67 -10.34 -0.06
N VAL A 83 -3.81 -9.29 0.74
CA VAL A 83 -2.73 -8.67 1.51
C VAL A 83 -3.14 -8.66 2.97
N ALA A 84 -2.38 -9.32 3.84
CA ALA A 84 -2.61 -9.23 5.26
C ALA A 84 -2.26 -7.81 5.73
N MET A 85 -3.20 -7.15 6.38
CA MET A 85 -2.99 -5.84 6.98
C MET A 85 -3.75 -5.73 8.30
N TYR A 86 -3.08 -5.18 9.29
CA TYR A 86 -3.70 -4.80 10.55
C TYR A 86 -3.17 -3.46 11.03
N ASP A 87 -4.07 -2.53 11.24
CA ASP A 87 -3.80 -1.31 12.00
C ASP A 87 -5.07 -0.91 12.77
N GLN A 88 -4.90 -0.60 14.05
CA GLN A 88 -5.98 -0.07 14.90
C GLN A 88 -6.41 1.34 14.49
N CYS A 89 -5.51 2.06 13.81
CA CYS A 89 -5.79 3.41 13.31
C CYS A 89 -6.18 3.29 11.83
N ASP A 90 -7.37 3.64 11.46
CA ASP A 90 -7.96 3.60 10.11
C ASP A 90 -7.17 4.32 8.99
N SER A 91 -5.97 4.77 9.30
CA SER A 91 -5.09 5.56 8.42
C SER A 91 -3.88 4.79 7.89
N ALA A 92 -3.70 3.53 8.26
CA ALA A 92 -2.60 2.73 7.73
C ALA A 92 -2.90 2.24 6.31
N GLY A 93 -1.85 1.92 5.61
CA GLY A 93 -1.90 1.47 4.23
C GLY A 93 -1.69 2.63 3.28
N ARG A 94 -0.63 2.50 2.51
CA ARG A 94 -0.25 3.44 1.45
C ARG A 94 0.42 2.68 0.33
N ILE A 95 0.38 3.27 -0.85
CA ILE A 95 1.15 2.82 -2.01
C ILE A 95 2.29 3.81 -2.20
N ALA A 96 3.52 3.33 -2.30
CA ALA A 96 4.68 4.11 -2.69
C ALA A 96 5.24 3.59 -4.01
N TYR A 97 5.48 4.50 -4.96
CA TYR A 97 6.01 4.18 -6.27
C TYR A 97 7.54 4.03 -6.20
N LEU A 98 8.07 2.92 -6.68
CA LEU A 98 9.52 2.66 -6.74
C LEU A 98 10.10 2.91 -8.14
N GLY A 99 9.41 2.48 -9.16
CA GLY A 99 9.82 2.54 -10.54
C GLY A 99 8.76 1.89 -11.43
N ASP A 100 9.08 1.68 -12.70
CA ASP A 100 8.14 1.11 -13.67
C ASP A 100 7.69 -0.30 -13.25
N GLY A 101 6.42 -0.42 -12.91
CA GLY A 101 5.83 -1.67 -12.45
C GLY A 101 6.24 -2.11 -11.04
N GLU A 102 6.94 -1.24 -10.28
CA GLU A 102 7.36 -1.54 -8.91
C GLU A 102 6.74 -0.59 -7.90
N LEU A 103 6.16 -1.17 -6.84
CA LEU A 103 5.47 -0.46 -5.76
C LEU A 103 5.83 -1.05 -4.41
N MET A 104 5.63 -0.25 -3.35
CA MET A 104 5.65 -0.72 -1.97
C MET A 104 4.30 -0.45 -1.31
N LEU A 105 3.75 -1.47 -0.63
CA LEU A 105 2.51 -1.36 0.14
C LEU A 105 2.83 -1.38 1.64
N GLY A 106 2.35 -0.41 2.39
CA GLY A 106 2.38 -0.44 3.85
C GLY A 106 1.22 -1.27 4.40
N ALA A 107 1.47 -2.15 5.36
CA ALA A 107 0.49 -3.12 5.88
C ALA A 107 0.36 -3.12 7.42
N GLY A 108 0.69 -1.98 8.07
CA GLY A 108 0.58 -1.86 9.52
C GLY A 108 1.47 -2.87 10.24
N TYR A 109 0.92 -3.60 11.21
CA TYR A 109 1.62 -4.64 11.98
C TYR A 109 2.00 -5.88 11.17
N TYR A 110 1.61 -5.97 9.90
CA TYR A 110 2.08 -7.00 8.97
C TYR A 110 3.28 -6.54 8.13
N GLY A 111 3.84 -5.35 8.43
CA GLY A 111 5.03 -4.82 7.79
C GLY A 111 4.73 -4.17 6.45
N ALA A 112 5.42 -4.58 5.39
CA ALA A 112 5.28 -4.04 4.05
C ALA A 112 5.35 -5.16 2.99
N TYR A 113 4.80 -4.87 1.81
CA TYR A 113 4.85 -5.76 0.65
C TYR A 113 5.51 -5.06 -0.52
N HIS A 114 6.39 -5.77 -1.21
CA HIS A 114 6.98 -5.36 -2.47
C HIS A 114 6.16 -5.92 -3.61
N VAL A 115 5.68 -5.05 -4.48
CA VAL A 115 4.93 -5.39 -5.69
C VAL A 115 5.85 -5.19 -6.88
N THR A 116 5.94 -6.18 -7.75
CA THR A 116 6.77 -6.14 -8.96
C THR A 116 5.99 -6.65 -10.18
N ASP A 117 6.59 -6.53 -11.37
CA ASP A 117 6.02 -7.00 -12.63
C ASP A 117 4.58 -6.48 -12.85
N TYR A 118 4.40 -5.17 -12.63
CA TYR A 118 3.11 -4.49 -12.81
C TYR A 118 1.95 -5.12 -12.02
N GLY A 119 2.25 -5.55 -10.79
CA GLY A 119 1.25 -6.11 -9.88
C GLY A 119 1.10 -7.61 -9.90
N LYS A 120 1.79 -8.34 -10.80
CA LYS A 120 1.70 -9.80 -10.90
C LYS A 120 2.38 -10.54 -9.75
N LYS A 121 3.32 -9.87 -9.07
CA LYS A 121 4.05 -10.45 -7.95
C LYS A 121 3.94 -9.53 -6.74
N VAL A 122 3.43 -10.06 -5.63
CA VAL A 122 3.25 -9.36 -4.36
C VAL A 122 3.91 -10.18 -3.27
N GLU A 123 5.01 -9.69 -2.70
CA GLU A 123 5.82 -10.41 -1.72
C GLU A 123 5.96 -9.60 -0.44
N LYS A 124 5.75 -10.25 0.70
CA LYS A 124 6.00 -9.63 2.01
C LYS A 124 7.50 -9.43 2.22
N LEU A 125 7.87 -8.27 2.75
CA LEU A 125 9.23 -8.00 3.19
C LEU A 125 9.47 -8.59 4.59
N ASP A 126 10.55 -9.38 4.74
CA ASP A 126 10.93 -9.98 6.02
C ASP A 126 11.63 -8.98 6.95
N ASN A 127 12.13 -7.87 6.40
CA ASN A 127 12.87 -6.83 7.11
C ASN A 127 12.02 -5.58 7.41
N VAL A 128 10.71 -5.72 7.52
CA VAL A 128 9.80 -4.68 8.00
C VAL A 128 8.78 -5.32 8.91
N SER A 129 8.89 -5.06 10.20
CA SER A 129 7.96 -5.61 11.21
C SER A 129 6.71 -4.77 11.36
N TYR A 130 6.81 -3.45 11.15
CA TYR A 130 5.69 -2.52 11.24
C TYR A 130 5.82 -1.40 10.22
N CYS A 131 4.78 -1.13 9.45
CA CYS A 131 4.72 -0.03 8.48
C CYS A 131 3.37 0.67 8.55
N LYS A 132 3.28 1.74 9.34
CA LYS A 132 2.05 2.53 9.48
C LYS A 132 1.73 3.29 8.21
N THR A 133 2.75 3.89 7.60
CA THR A 133 2.63 4.61 6.34
C THR A 133 3.94 4.55 5.58
N ILE A 134 3.86 4.59 4.26
CA ILE A 134 5.00 4.62 3.37
C ILE A 134 4.77 5.66 2.28
N GLY A 135 5.82 6.31 1.86
CA GLY A 135 5.84 7.28 0.77
C GLY A 135 7.16 7.21 0.02
N TYR A 136 7.26 7.99 -1.04
CA TYR A 136 8.47 8.02 -1.88
C TYR A 136 8.89 9.44 -2.25
N GLY A 137 10.15 9.59 -2.61
CA GLY A 137 10.77 10.80 -3.12
C GLY A 137 11.69 10.50 -4.29
N ALA A 138 12.39 11.53 -4.75
CA ALA A 138 13.37 11.37 -5.84
C ALA A 138 14.44 10.32 -5.49
N PRO A 139 14.98 9.63 -6.48
CA PRO A 139 16.13 8.75 -6.29
C PRO A 139 17.35 9.54 -5.78
N GLU A 140 18.23 8.87 -5.05
CA GLU A 140 19.48 9.47 -4.53
C GLU A 140 20.45 9.82 -5.67
N GLU A 141 20.43 9.03 -6.74
CA GLU A 141 21.22 9.23 -7.95
C GLU A 141 20.31 9.19 -9.19
N GLU A 142 20.68 9.90 -10.25
CA GLU A 142 19.95 9.91 -11.51
C GLU A 142 19.85 8.51 -12.10
N GLY A 143 18.62 8.08 -12.44
CA GLY A 143 18.34 6.72 -12.94
C GLY A 143 18.27 5.64 -11.87
N GLY A 144 18.43 5.98 -10.59
CA GLY A 144 18.25 5.07 -9.47
C GLY A 144 16.78 4.81 -9.14
N VAL A 145 16.54 3.91 -8.19
CA VAL A 145 15.20 3.66 -7.64
C VAL A 145 14.77 4.82 -6.75
N ASN A 146 13.48 5.09 -6.72
CA ASN A 146 12.92 6.12 -5.85
C ASN A 146 13.26 5.85 -4.39
N THR A 147 13.60 6.89 -3.66
CA THR A 147 13.84 6.82 -2.22
C THR A 147 12.52 6.56 -1.49
N LEU A 148 12.50 5.55 -0.63
CA LEU A 148 11.37 5.26 0.24
C LEU A 148 11.52 5.94 1.60
N TYR A 149 10.39 6.36 2.15
CA TYR A 149 10.27 6.84 3.52
C TYR A 149 9.14 6.09 4.21
N MET A 150 9.44 5.49 5.35
CA MET A 150 8.49 4.72 6.14
C MET A 150 8.38 5.31 7.54
N TYR A 151 7.17 5.46 8.07
CA TYR A 151 6.96 5.54 9.51
C TYR A 151 6.58 4.16 10.02
N GLY A 152 7.46 3.58 10.84
CA GLY A 152 7.31 2.20 11.28
C GLY A 152 8.56 1.67 11.97
N LYS A 153 8.80 0.37 11.86
CA LYS A 153 9.91 -0.38 12.44
C LYS A 153 10.44 -1.40 11.41
N PRO A 154 11.74 -1.37 11.07
CA PRO A 154 12.33 -2.43 10.25
C PRO A 154 12.30 -3.80 10.95
N SER A 155 12.64 -3.85 12.24
CA SER A 155 12.57 -5.07 13.05
C SER A 155 11.80 -4.85 14.34
N GLU A 156 11.46 -5.90 15.07
CA GLU A 156 10.78 -5.81 16.36
C GLU A 156 11.61 -5.08 17.41
N ASP A 157 12.95 -5.19 17.31
CA ASP A 157 13.88 -4.56 18.24
C ASP A 157 14.14 -3.08 17.94
N ASP A 158 13.75 -2.61 16.76
CA ASP A 158 13.92 -1.20 16.37
C ASP A 158 12.90 -0.29 17.06
N VAL A 159 13.29 0.97 17.21
CA VAL A 159 12.39 2.01 17.72
C VAL A 159 11.46 2.47 16.59
N GLU A 160 10.18 2.63 16.90
CA GLU A 160 9.22 3.21 15.96
C GLU A 160 9.64 4.64 15.59
N GLY A 161 9.74 4.92 14.28
CA GLY A 161 10.23 6.18 13.79
C GLY A 161 10.16 6.32 12.27
N VAL A 162 10.79 7.37 11.76
CA VAL A 162 10.91 7.57 10.31
C VAL A 162 12.20 6.93 9.81
N TYR A 163 12.07 6.07 8.84
CA TYR A 163 13.16 5.35 8.19
C TYR A 163 13.20 5.67 6.70
N ARG A 164 14.41 5.68 6.15
CA ARG A 164 14.69 5.90 4.73
C ARG A 164 15.34 4.66 4.14
N SER A 165 14.96 4.32 2.90
CA SER A 165 15.62 3.31 2.08
C SER A 165 15.90 3.89 0.69
N THR A 166 17.10 3.65 0.14
CA THR A 166 17.51 4.03 -1.22
C THR A 166 17.77 2.82 -2.11
N ASP A 167 17.40 1.62 -1.65
CA ASP A 167 17.69 0.33 -2.28
C ASP A 167 16.44 -0.57 -2.41
N ALA A 168 15.29 0.05 -2.67
CA ALA A 168 14.00 -0.63 -2.81
C ALA A 168 13.56 -1.40 -1.54
N GLY A 169 13.85 -0.86 -0.35
CA GLY A 169 13.42 -1.45 0.92
C GLY A 169 14.31 -2.60 1.41
N LYS A 170 15.47 -2.84 0.79
CA LYS A 170 16.40 -3.87 1.24
C LYS A 170 17.11 -3.49 2.54
N THR A 171 17.43 -2.20 2.70
CA THR A 171 17.98 -1.66 3.95
C THR A 171 17.24 -0.39 4.37
N TRP A 172 17.18 -0.15 5.68
CA TRP A 172 16.49 0.99 6.28
C TRP A 172 17.39 1.75 7.23
N VAL A 173 17.46 3.07 7.08
CA VAL A 173 18.24 3.97 7.92
C VAL A 173 17.28 4.90 8.66
N ALA A 174 17.35 4.90 10.00
CA ALA A 174 16.56 5.82 10.81
C ALA A 174 17.02 7.26 10.60
N ILE A 175 16.09 8.18 10.38
CA ILE A 175 16.39 9.59 10.11
C ILE A 175 15.88 10.54 11.20
N ASN A 176 15.13 10.05 12.19
CA ASN A 176 14.56 10.88 13.26
C ASN A 176 14.61 10.25 14.66
N LEU A 177 15.64 9.48 14.99
CA LEU A 177 15.77 8.74 16.27
C LEU A 177 15.62 9.62 17.53
N HIS A 178 15.74 10.93 17.41
CA HIS A 178 15.68 11.87 18.54
C HIS A 178 14.38 12.68 18.60
N HIS A 179 13.47 12.48 17.67
CA HIS A 179 12.18 13.17 17.61
C HIS A 179 11.05 12.14 17.50
N LEU A 180 10.65 11.59 18.64
CA LEU A 180 9.44 10.78 18.71
C LEU A 180 8.25 11.71 18.50
N TYR A 181 7.62 11.62 17.36
CA TYR A 181 6.29 12.18 17.17
C TYR A 181 5.33 11.31 17.97
N GLY A 182 4.95 11.81 19.17
CA GLY A 182 4.04 11.11 20.04
C GLY A 182 2.77 10.72 19.28
N GLY A 183 2.44 9.43 19.33
CA GLY A 183 1.13 8.98 18.91
C GLY A 183 0.09 9.59 19.86
N THR A 184 -0.86 10.28 19.31
CA THR A 184 -2.10 10.67 19.99
C THR A 184 -3.12 9.56 19.87
#